data_2c879e84e7403c0ceca7f07010eb3dd4
#
_entry.id   2c879e84e7403c0ceca7f07010eb3dd4
#
_cell.length_a   1.000
_cell.length_b   1.000
_cell.length_c   1.000
_cell.angle_alpha   90.00
_cell.angle_beta   90.00
_cell.angle_gamma   90.00
#
_symmetry.space_group_name_H-M   'P 1'
#
loop_
_entity.id
_entity.type
_entity.pdbx_description
1 polymer ?
#
loop_
_entity_poly.entity_id
_entity_poly.type
_entity_poly.pdbx_seq_one_letter_code
_entity_poly.pdbx_strand_id
1 'polypeptide(L)'
;MRHALLVPLLCCLLAAGAATAAPVRTLAFDLPEPELAFDIRQADGKPESPPLLRIEARRNQFSDPLDLAPGRYLARSDSFAAPVSFTLPDEEGGRYLLLILPTNDGTCHIFPIPDDVARIGPGDRFLLNATAGEIAVRFGKIQSRVKPGHSTYLRPPKPAPADKRIEVEMTRRVAGKWVPFNSTYWPLDPKARSFVLVHPDPGNGQPRVRNLSEVP
;
A
#
# COMPACT_ATOMS: atom_id res chain seq x y z
N MET A 1 42.43 29.55 52.26
CA MET A 1 41.84 28.30 51.83
C MET A 1 40.78 28.58 50.80
N ARG A 2 41.07 28.32 49.51
CA ARG A 2 40.14 28.55 48.35
C ARG A 2 39.63 27.20 47.89
N HIS A 3 38.34 26.92 48.08
CA HIS A 3 37.70 25.73 47.57
C HIS A 3 37.29 25.96 46.11
N ALA A 4 37.91 25.20 45.19
CA ALA A 4 37.53 25.15 43.81
C ALA A 4 36.36 24.14 43.67
N LEU A 5 35.19 24.63 43.31
CA LEU A 5 34.02 23.79 42.91
C LEU A 5 34.24 23.30 41.48
N LEU A 6 34.50 22.00 41.34
CA LEU A 6 34.44 21.30 40.07
C LEU A 6 32.98 21.01 39.73
N VAL A 7 32.46 21.63 38.69
CA VAL A 7 31.16 21.32 38.09
C VAL A 7 31.36 20.21 37.05
N PRO A 8 30.76 19.02 37.20
CA PRO A 8 30.84 18.01 36.16
C PRO A 8 29.94 18.42 34.99
N LEU A 9 30.54 18.62 33.82
CA LEU A 9 29.87 18.86 32.55
C LEU A 9 29.23 17.50 32.10
N LEU A 10 27.94 17.36 32.34
CA LEU A 10 27.16 16.20 31.88
C LEU A 10 26.91 16.32 30.36
N CYS A 11 27.76 15.73 29.54
CA CYS A 11 27.52 15.56 28.10
C CYS A 11 26.36 14.62 27.88
N CYS A 12 25.15 15.15 27.67
CA CYS A 12 24.04 14.38 27.08
C CYS A 12 24.38 14.07 25.61
N LEU A 13 24.94 12.89 25.35
CA LEU A 13 24.96 12.31 24.03
C LEU A 13 23.51 12.02 23.62
N LEU A 14 22.93 12.91 22.82
CA LEU A 14 21.74 12.64 22.05
C LEU A 14 22.11 11.60 20.99
N ALA A 15 21.87 10.33 21.30
CA ALA A 15 21.89 9.28 20.30
C ALA A 15 20.70 9.56 19.36
N ALA A 16 20.97 10.28 18.27
CA ALA A 16 20.06 10.30 17.14
C ALA A 16 19.95 8.86 16.65
N GLY A 17 18.87 8.17 17.02
CA GLY A 17 18.56 6.84 16.52
C GLY A 17 18.54 6.92 14.99
N ALA A 18 19.49 6.27 14.33
CA ALA A 18 19.44 6.11 12.88
C ALA A 18 18.17 5.29 12.58
N ALA A 19 17.22 5.91 11.88
CA ALA A 19 16.04 5.19 11.40
C ALA A 19 16.53 4.02 10.55
N THR A 20 16.21 2.80 10.97
CA THR A 20 16.59 1.59 10.22
C THR A 20 15.77 1.53 8.94
N ALA A 21 16.43 1.26 7.82
CA ALA A 21 15.75 1.07 6.54
C ALA A 21 14.78 -0.13 6.64
N ALA A 22 13.61 0.03 6.03
CA ALA A 22 12.58 -0.98 5.97
C ALA A 22 12.61 -1.69 4.60
N PRO A 23 12.43 -3.02 4.55
CA PRO A 23 12.23 -3.72 3.29
C PRO A 23 10.96 -3.25 2.60
N VAL A 24 11.09 -2.84 1.34
CA VAL A 24 10.00 -2.31 0.51
C VAL A 24 9.96 -3.09 -0.79
N ARG A 25 8.79 -3.63 -1.15
CA ARG A 25 8.53 -4.21 -2.47
C ARG A 25 7.56 -3.31 -3.23
N THR A 26 7.46 -3.52 -4.52
CA THR A 26 6.47 -2.83 -5.36
C THR A 26 5.49 -3.81 -5.98
N LEU A 27 4.27 -3.33 -6.22
CA LEU A 27 3.25 -3.99 -7.01
C LEU A 27 2.50 -2.92 -7.81
N ALA A 28 2.60 -2.99 -9.12
CA ALA A 28 1.89 -2.06 -9.99
C ALA A 28 0.73 -2.75 -10.71
N PHE A 29 -0.48 -2.18 -10.54
CA PHE A 29 -1.66 -2.65 -11.24
C PHE A 29 -1.90 -1.82 -12.51
N ASP A 30 -2.39 -2.51 -13.56
CA ASP A 30 -2.92 -1.88 -14.78
C ASP A 30 -2.01 -0.83 -15.42
N LEU A 31 -0.68 -1.00 -15.31
CA LEU A 31 0.27 -0.13 -16.02
C LEU A 31 -0.06 -0.14 -17.52
N PRO A 32 -0.01 1.02 -18.22
CA PRO A 32 -0.17 1.07 -19.67
C PRO A 32 0.95 0.30 -20.38
N GLU A 33 2.17 0.45 -19.89
CA GLU A 33 3.35 -0.28 -20.37
C GLU A 33 3.65 -1.51 -19.48
N PRO A 34 4.40 -2.51 -19.98
CA PRO A 34 4.78 -3.69 -19.18
C PRO A 34 5.59 -3.34 -17.92
N GLU A 35 6.38 -2.29 -17.98
CA GLU A 35 7.28 -1.82 -16.93
C GLU A 35 7.15 -0.32 -16.74
N LEU A 36 7.37 0.12 -15.50
CA LEU A 36 7.42 1.52 -15.10
C LEU A 36 8.68 1.75 -14.29
N ALA A 37 9.62 2.55 -14.82
CA ALA A 37 10.80 2.97 -14.10
C ALA A 37 10.58 4.36 -13.51
N PHE A 38 10.96 4.55 -12.23
CA PHE A 38 10.91 5.82 -11.56
C PHE A 38 11.97 5.97 -10.48
N ASP A 39 12.41 7.21 -10.28
CA ASP A 39 13.38 7.58 -9.27
C ASP A 39 12.70 7.99 -7.98
N ILE A 40 13.21 7.52 -6.85
CA ILE A 40 12.79 7.93 -5.50
C ILE A 40 13.77 8.97 -4.98
N ARG A 41 13.23 10.09 -4.47
CA ARG A 41 13.97 11.17 -3.83
C ARG A 41 13.32 11.51 -2.49
N GLN A 42 14.08 12.03 -1.53
CA GLN A 42 13.49 12.63 -0.33
C GLN A 42 12.67 13.88 -0.71
N ALA A 43 11.49 14.02 -0.12
CA ALA A 43 10.61 15.17 -0.41
C ALA A 43 11.24 16.51 -0.01
N ASP A 44 12.05 16.51 1.06
CA ASP A 44 12.72 17.70 1.61
C ASP A 44 14.15 17.87 1.06
N GLY A 45 14.56 17.01 0.11
CA GLY A 45 15.87 17.08 -0.53
C GLY A 45 15.94 18.21 -1.57
N LYS A 46 17.19 18.65 -1.86
CA LYS A 46 17.39 19.61 -2.95
C LYS A 46 16.99 18.99 -4.28
N PRO A 47 16.36 19.73 -5.19
CA PRO A 47 15.94 19.23 -6.50
C PRO A 47 17.05 18.58 -7.32
N GLU A 48 18.29 19.07 -7.19
CA GLU A 48 19.47 18.61 -7.92
C GLU A 48 20.14 17.39 -7.26
N SER A 49 19.72 16.98 -6.06
CA SER A 49 20.29 15.80 -5.40
C SER A 49 20.07 14.56 -6.26
N PRO A 50 21.02 13.63 -6.30
CA PRO A 50 20.81 12.37 -7.02
C PRO A 50 19.62 11.60 -6.41
N PRO A 51 18.96 10.74 -7.19
CA PRO A 51 17.93 9.85 -6.63
C PRO A 51 18.55 8.93 -5.58
N LEU A 52 17.78 8.63 -4.54
CA LEU A 52 18.18 7.65 -3.52
C LEU A 52 18.14 6.24 -4.08
N LEU A 53 17.14 5.99 -4.92
CA LEU A 53 16.84 4.67 -5.45
C LEU A 53 16.09 4.81 -6.77
N ARG A 54 16.39 3.91 -7.72
CA ARG A 54 15.60 3.69 -8.92
C ARG A 54 14.79 2.42 -8.77
N ILE A 55 13.51 2.51 -9.02
CA ILE A 55 12.57 1.38 -8.95
C ILE A 55 12.13 1.03 -10.37
N GLU A 56 12.09 -0.26 -10.67
CA GLU A 56 11.49 -0.84 -11.86
C GLU A 56 10.30 -1.70 -11.44
N ALA A 57 9.10 -1.17 -11.60
CA ALA A 57 7.87 -1.86 -11.28
C ALA A 57 7.31 -2.55 -12.53
N ARG A 58 7.02 -3.85 -12.43
CA ARG A 58 6.40 -4.63 -13.49
C ARG A 58 4.91 -4.78 -13.28
N ARG A 59 4.16 -4.78 -14.38
CA ARG A 59 2.70 -4.92 -14.36
C ARG A 59 2.29 -6.23 -13.70
N ASN A 60 1.49 -6.14 -12.62
CA ASN A 60 0.93 -7.27 -11.88
C ASN A 60 1.97 -8.26 -11.34
N GLN A 61 3.16 -7.76 -11.01
CA GLN A 61 4.24 -8.55 -10.42
C GLN A 61 4.79 -7.85 -9.17
N PHE A 62 5.14 -8.65 -8.16
CA PHE A 62 5.89 -8.16 -7.02
C PHE A 62 7.36 -8.00 -7.41
N SER A 63 7.97 -6.91 -6.98
CA SER A 63 9.42 -6.75 -7.10
C SER A 63 10.17 -7.52 -6.03
N ASP A 64 11.48 -7.67 -6.21
CA ASP A 64 12.37 -7.99 -5.12
C ASP A 64 12.34 -6.88 -4.06
N PRO A 65 12.64 -7.20 -2.78
CA PRO A 65 12.69 -6.20 -1.73
C PRO A 65 13.89 -5.25 -1.92
N LEU A 66 13.64 -3.98 -1.63
CA LEU A 66 14.60 -2.88 -1.62
C LEU A 66 14.57 -2.25 -0.23
N ASP A 67 15.67 -1.68 0.21
CA ASP A 67 15.73 -1.00 1.51
C ASP A 67 15.44 0.50 1.35
N LEU A 68 14.44 0.99 2.08
CA LEU A 68 14.08 2.41 2.10
C LEU A 68 13.80 2.85 3.54
N ALA A 69 14.45 3.91 3.99
CA ALA A 69 14.22 4.45 5.33
C ALA A 69 12.78 5.02 5.45
N PRO A 70 12.17 5.05 6.65
CA PRO A 70 10.95 5.80 6.87
C PRO A 70 11.10 7.27 6.49
N GLY A 71 10.03 7.90 5.94
CA GLY A 71 10.11 9.29 5.54
C GLY A 71 9.14 9.67 4.43
N ARG A 72 9.26 10.94 4.00
CA ARG A 72 8.48 11.49 2.88
C ARG A 72 9.30 11.46 1.60
N TYR A 73 8.68 10.98 0.53
CA TYR A 73 9.34 10.76 -0.74
C TYR A 73 8.58 11.36 -1.92
N LEU A 74 9.33 11.62 -2.98
CA LEU A 74 8.83 11.97 -4.31
C LEU A 74 9.29 10.90 -5.29
N ALA A 75 8.34 10.29 -5.98
CA ALA A 75 8.59 9.44 -7.14
C ALA A 75 8.54 10.28 -8.41
N ARG A 76 9.56 10.18 -9.26
CA ARG A 76 9.67 10.86 -10.56
C ARG A 76 9.93 9.86 -11.66
N SER A 77 9.21 10.01 -12.75
CA SER A 77 9.40 9.24 -13.99
C SER A 77 9.11 10.15 -15.18
N ASP A 78 9.72 9.86 -16.31
CA ASP A 78 9.35 10.52 -17.58
C ASP A 78 7.93 10.14 -18.03
N SER A 79 7.41 9.03 -17.49
CA SER A 79 6.02 8.59 -17.72
C SER A 79 5.00 9.28 -16.82
N PHE A 80 5.41 10.12 -15.87
CA PHE A 80 4.50 10.84 -14.97
C PHE A 80 4.34 12.29 -15.42
N ALA A 81 3.11 12.77 -15.49
CA ALA A 81 2.83 14.18 -15.75
C ALA A 81 3.37 15.10 -14.62
N ALA A 82 3.48 14.61 -13.40
CA ALA A 82 4.03 15.31 -12.26
C ALA A 82 4.65 14.33 -11.24
N PRO A 83 5.59 14.79 -10.39
CA PRO A 83 6.11 13.97 -9.30
C PRO A 83 5.01 13.52 -8.33
N VAL A 84 5.08 12.28 -7.87
CA VAL A 84 4.10 11.68 -6.95
C VAL A 84 4.69 11.59 -5.56
N SER A 85 4.00 12.15 -4.57
CA SER A 85 4.43 12.09 -3.17
C SER A 85 3.83 10.88 -2.46
N PHE A 86 4.63 10.26 -1.58
CA PHE A 86 4.16 9.26 -0.63
C PHE A 86 4.95 9.34 0.67
N THR A 87 4.42 8.76 1.74
CA THR A 87 5.08 8.70 3.05
C THR A 87 5.22 7.25 3.47
N LEU A 88 6.45 6.82 3.72
CA LEU A 88 6.73 5.52 4.31
C LEU A 88 6.67 5.67 5.84
N PRO A 89 5.77 4.96 6.54
CA PRO A 89 5.64 5.08 7.99
C PRO A 89 6.90 4.63 8.74
N ASP A 90 7.13 5.21 9.91
CA ASP A 90 8.18 4.79 10.84
C ASP A 90 7.60 3.81 11.85
N GLU A 91 7.54 2.53 11.45
CA GLU A 91 7.09 1.43 12.31
C GLU A 91 8.26 0.46 12.51
N GLU A 92 8.59 0.16 13.76
CA GLU A 92 9.66 -0.76 14.10
C GLU A 92 9.44 -2.13 13.45
N GLY A 93 10.44 -2.61 12.70
CA GLY A 93 10.37 -3.88 11.94
C GLY A 93 9.37 -3.84 10.78
N GLY A 94 8.88 -2.65 10.38
CA GLY A 94 7.92 -2.49 9.28
C GLY A 94 8.46 -3.04 7.98
N ARG A 95 7.59 -3.71 7.23
CA ARG A 95 7.79 -4.12 5.84
C ARG A 95 6.66 -3.52 5.02
N TYR A 96 6.95 -3.04 3.83
CA TYR A 96 5.95 -2.34 3.04
C TYR A 96 5.88 -2.83 1.61
N LEU A 97 4.68 -2.78 1.06
CA LEU A 97 4.40 -2.91 -0.36
C LEU A 97 3.95 -1.55 -0.88
N LEU A 98 4.70 -0.97 -1.82
CA LEU A 98 4.26 0.21 -2.57
C LEU A 98 3.31 -0.25 -3.67
N LEU A 99 2.03 -0.06 -3.42
CA LEU A 99 0.99 -0.32 -4.42
C LEU A 99 0.91 0.87 -5.36
N ILE A 100 1.20 0.65 -6.65
CA ILE A 100 1.26 1.69 -7.67
C ILE A 100 0.05 1.54 -8.58
N LEU A 101 -0.72 2.63 -8.69
CA LEU A 101 -1.93 2.68 -9.49
C LEU A 101 -1.87 3.88 -10.44
N PRO A 102 -1.76 3.66 -11.76
CA PRO A 102 -1.85 4.74 -12.74
C PRO A 102 -3.21 5.44 -12.69
N THR A 103 -3.20 6.72 -12.95
CA THR A 103 -4.40 7.56 -13.08
C THR A 103 -4.61 8.00 -14.53
N ASN A 104 -5.79 8.50 -14.86
CA ASN A 104 -6.13 8.90 -16.24
C ASN A 104 -5.44 10.20 -16.68
N ASP A 105 -4.89 10.96 -15.75
CA ASP A 105 -4.21 12.23 -16.00
C ASP A 105 -2.71 12.08 -16.26
N GLY A 106 -2.22 10.83 -16.43
CA GLY A 106 -0.81 10.54 -16.67
C GLY A 106 0.06 10.61 -15.40
N THR A 107 -0.57 10.56 -14.23
CA THR A 107 0.14 10.41 -12.96
C THR A 107 -0.04 8.99 -12.39
N CYS A 108 0.31 8.77 -11.14
CA CYS A 108 -0.05 7.57 -10.41
C CYS A 108 -0.33 7.89 -8.94
N HIS A 109 -1.03 7.00 -8.28
CA HIS A 109 -1.06 6.95 -6.82
C HIS A 109 -0.09 5.89 -6.33
N ILE A 110 0.64 6.20 -5.25
CA ILE A 110 1.51 5.24 -4.56
C ILE A 110 0.98 5.10 -3.13
N PHE A 111 0.55 3.89 -2.78
CA PHE A 111 0.03 3.56 -1.47
C PHE A 111 1.01 2.65 -0.74
N PRO A 112 1.74 3.12 0.26
CA PRO A 112 2.50 2.26 1.16
C PRO A 112 1.52 1.45 2.02
N ILE A 113 1.53 0.14 1.86
CA ILE A 113 0.69 -0.76 2.65
C ILE A 113 1.58 -1.73 3.43
N PRO A 114 1.18 -2.16 4.64
CA PRO A 114 1.95 -3.15 5.38
C PRO A 114 2.12 -4.44 4.58
N ASP A 115 3.37 -4.94 4.48
CA ASP A 115 3.73 -6.19 3.82
C ASP A 115 4.18 -7.25 4.85
N ASP A 116 3.57 -7.21 6.00
CA ASP A 116 3.88 -8.11 7.11
C ASP A 116 2.94 -9.32 7.09
N VAL A 117 3.52 -10.53 7.06
CA VAL A 117 2.79 -11.80 7.11
C VAL A 117 2.04 -11.96 8.44
N ALA A 118 2.48 -11.32 9.52
CA ALA A 118 1.76 -11.32 10.78
C ALA A 118 0.46 -10.50 10.70
N ARG A 119 0.39 -9.49 9.85
CA ARG A 119 -0.80 -8.65 9.62
C ARG A 119 -1.69 -9.20 8.50
N ILE A 120 -1.07 -9.68 7.42
CA ILE A 120 -1.75 -10.24 6.25
C ILE A 120 -1.21 -11.66 6.06
N GLY A 121 -1.76 -12.59 6.84
CA GLY A 121 -1.33 -13.98 6.82
C GLY A 121 -1.91 -14.79 5.67
N PRO A 122 -1.47 -16.04 5.52
CA PRO A 122 -2.06 -16.97 4.56
C PRO A 122 -3.57 -17.11 4.78
N GLY A 123 -4.34 -17.03 3.69
CA GLY A 123 -5.79 -16.99 3.68
C GLY A 123 -6.41 -15.60 3.82
N ASP A 124 -5.69 -14.61 4.34
CA ASP A 124 -6.20 -13.25 4.51
C ASP A 124 -6.21 -12.46 3.19
N ARG A 125 -7.05 -11.43 3.15
CA ARG A 125 -7.10 -10.46 2.06
C ARG A 125 -6.98 -9.05 2.61
N PHE A 126 -6.09 -8.28 2.06
CA PHE A 126 -6.00 -6.84 2.26
C PHE A 126 -6.80 -6.16 1.16
N LEU A 127 -7.81 -5.36 1.50
CA LEU A 127 -8.62 -4.61 0.55
C LEU A 127 -8.37 -3.12 0.72
N LEU A 128 -7.97 -2.44 -0.37
CA LEU A 128 -7.80 -0.99 -0.46
C LEU A 128 -8.89 -0.40 -1.35
N ASN A 129 -9.55 0.65 -0.87
CA ASN A 129 -10.46 1.47 -1.67
C ASN A 129 -9.73 2.69 -2.24
N ALA A 130 -9.31 2.63 -3.49
CA ALA A 130 -8.70 3.72 -4.23
C ALA A 130 -9.73 4.53 -5.07
N THR A 131 -11.04 4.36 -4.82
CA THR A 131 -12.07 5.18 -5.46
C THR A 131 -12.31 6.47 -4.67
N ALA A 132 -12.98 7.44 -5.29
CA ALA A 132 -13.35 8.70 -4.63
C ALA A 132 -14.55 8.55 -3.67
N GLY A 133 -15.26 7.42 -3.68
CA GLY A 133 -16.45 7.17 -2.88
C GLY A 133 -16.27 6.09 -1.83
N GLU A 134 -17.13 6.10 -0.81
CA GLU A 134 -17.21 5.02 0.17
C GLU A 134 -17.76 3.75 -0.50
N ILE A 135 -17.14 2.61 -0.22
CA ILE A 135 -17.63 1.30 -0.63
C ILE A 135 -18.04 0.48 0.60
N ALA A 136 -18.97 -0.44 0.42
CA ALA A 136 -19.23 -1.49 1.40
C ALA A 136 -18.93 -2.84 0.76
N VAL A 137 -18.30 -3.72 1.53
CA VAL A 137 -17.98 -5.08 1.13
C VAL A 137 -18.65 -6.07 2.09
N ARG A 138 -19.35 -7.04 1.53
CA ARG A 138 -19.82 -8.22 2.23
C ARG A 138 -18.96 -9.40 1.80
N PHE A 139 -18.26 -9.98 2.76
CA PHE A 139 -17.35 -11.12 2.58
C PHE A 139 -17.93 -12.30 3.41
N GLY A 140 -18.74 -13.12 2.77
CA GLY A 140 -19.60 -14.07 3.45
C GLY A 140 -20.57 -13.39 4.40
N LYS A 141 -20.39 -13.59 5.71
CA LYS A 141 -21.21 -12.96 6.77
C LYS A 141 -20.62 -11.66 7.30
N ILE A 142 -19.38 -11.33 6.95
CA ILE A 142 -18.68 -10.14 7.42
C ILE A 142 -19.05 -8.96 6.52
N GLN A 143 -19.38 -7.83 7.13
CA GLN A 143 -19.61 -6.58 6.42
C GLN A 143 -18.63 -5.52 6.90
N SER A 144 -18.06 -4.78 5.95
CA SER A 144 -17.15 -3.67 6.22
C SER A 144 -17.48 -2.50 5.31
N ARG A 145 -17.29 -1.27 5.82
CA ARG A 145 -17.33 -0.04 5.02
C ARG A 145 -15.92 0.51 4.93
N VAL A 146 -15.52 0.90 3.74
CA VAL A 146 -14.17 1.37 3.46
C VAL A 146 -14.24 2.72 2.79
N LYS A 147 -13.75 3.75 3.48
CA LYS A 147 -13.69 5.12 2.97
C LYS A 147 -12.67 5.23 1.85
N PRO A 148 -12.74 6.29 1.01
CA PRO A 148 -11.69 6.59 0.03
C PRO A 148 -10.30 6.62 0.66
N GLY A 149 -9.32 5.98 0.01
CA GLY A 149 -7.94 5.91 0.48
C GLY A 149 -7.69 5.01 1.71
N HIS A 150 -8.73 4.37 2.24
CA HIS A 150 -8.62 3.48 3.40
C HIS A 150 -8.64 2.01 2.99
N SER A 151 -8.21 1.16 3.92
CA SER A 151 -8.13 -0.29 3.73
C SER A 151 -8.86 -1.05 4.83
N THR A 152 -9.10 -2.34 4.59
CA THR A 152 -9.62 -3.29 5.56
C THR A 152 -9.04 -4.68 5.32
N TYR A 153 -9.06 -5.50 6.37
CA TYR A 153 -8.66 -6.91 6.28
C TYR A 153 -9.91 -7.78 6.21
N LEU A 154 -9.96 -8.65 5.21
CA LEU A 154 -11.03 -9.64 5.06
C LEU A 154 -10.46 -11.01 5.41
N ARG A 155 -10.87 -11.52 6.56
CA ARG A 155 -10.42 -12.82 7.07
C ARG A 155 -11.51 -13.87 6.84
N PRO A 156 -11.18 -15.04 6.26
CA PRO A 156 -12.14 -16.10 6.07
C PRO A 156 -12.74 -16.58 7.39
N PRO A 157 -14.01 -17.03 7.40
CA PRO A 157 -14.59 -17.65 8.56
C PRO A 157 -13.85 -18.95 8.94
N LYS A 158 -13.90 -19.27 10.22
CA LYS A 158 -13.39 -20.55 10.73
C LYS A 158 -14.57 -21.33 11.35
N PRO A 159 -14.88 -22.56 10.87
CA PRO A 159 -14.23 -23.28 9.77
C PRO A 159 -14.50 -22.64 8.41
N ALA A 160 -13.60 -22.87 7.45
CA ALA A 160 -13.80 -22.45 6.07
C ALA A 160 -14.98 -23.20 5.44
N PRO A 161 -15.70 -22.61 4.46
CA PRO A 161 -16.74 -23.28 3.70
C PRO A 161 -16.21 -24.54 3.01
N ALA A 162 -17.04 -25.59 2.95
CA ALA A 162 -16.66 -26.90 2.41
C ALA A 162 -16.25 -26.83 0.92
N ASP A 163 -16.87 -25.94 0.14
CA ASP A 163 -16.57 -25.71 -1.27
C ASP A 163 -15.35 -24.80 -1.49
N LYS A 164 -14.68 -24.36 -0.41
CA LYS A 164 -13.53 -23.46 -0.44
C LYS A 164 -13.79 -22.16 -1.25
N ARG A 165 -15.01 -21.67 -1.21
CA ARG A 165 -15.42 -20.42 -1.85
C ARG A 165 -16.15 -19.54 -0.84
N ILE A 166 -16.09 -18.24 -1.05
CA ILE A 166 -16.81 -17.28 -0.24
C ILE A 166 -17.50 -16.28 -1.14
N GLU A 167 -18.78 -16.02 -0.85
CA GLU A 167 -19.55 -15.01 -1.56
C GLU A 167 -19.03 -13.62 -1.20
N VAL A 168 -18.83 -12.80 -2.23
CA VAL A 168 -18.40 -11.41 -2.09
C VAL A 168 -19.34 -10.51 -2.84
N GLU A 169 -19.88 -9.54 -2.14
CA GLU A 169 -20.67 -8.47 -2.74
C GLU A 169 -20.06 -7.13 -2.38
N MET A 170 -19.92 -6.26 -3.38
CA MET A 170 -19.45 -4.90 -3.18
C MET A 170 -20.47 -3.90 -3.70
N THR A 171 -20.74 -2.90 -2.89
CA THR A 171 -21.63 -1.80 -3.20
C THR A 171 -20.91 -0.48 -3.03
N ARG A 172 -21.31 0.53 -3.80
CA ARG A 172 -20.87 1.92 -3.67
C ARG A 172 -22.03 2.84 -3.36
N ARG A 173 -21.75 3.98 -2.79
CA ARG A 173 -22.77 4.99 -2.49
C ARG A 173 -22.97 5.90 -3.68
N VAL A 174 -24.21 5.96 -4.22
CA VAL A 174 -24.61 6.81 -5.34
C VAL A 174 -25.88 7.54 -4.94
N ALA A 175 -25.86 8.87 -4.91
CA ALA A 175 -27.01 9.70 -4.51
C ALA A 175 -27.65 9.24 -3.19
N GLY A 176 -26.82 8.87 -2.20
CA GLY A 176 -27.26 8.43 -0.88
C GLY A 176 -27.68 6.94 -0.78
N LYS A 177 -27.80 6.23 -1.89
CA LYS A 177 -28.19 4.81 -1.94
C LYS A 177 -26.97 3.90 -2.19
N TRP A 178 -27.03 2.69 -1.62
CA TRP A 178 -26.05 1.66 -1.92
C TRP A 178 -26.43 0.92 -3.20
N VAL A 179 -25.51 0.92 -4.18
CA VAL A 179 -25.70 0.30 -5.51
C VAL A 179 -24.63 -0.78 -5.70
N PRO A 180 -25.02 -2.02 -5.99
CA PRO A 180 -24.08 -3.08 -6.28
C PRO A 180 -23.22 -2.76 -7.53
N PHE A 181 -21.93 -3.11 -7.47
CA PHE A 181 -21.04 -3.03 -8.63
C PHE A 181 -20.21 -4.31 -8.84
N ASN A 182 -20.14 -5.18 -7.83
CA ASN A 182 -19.49 -6.48 -7.94
C ASN A 182 -20.24 -7.50 -7.08
N SER A 183 -20.51 -8.68 -7.66
CA SER A 183 -21.06 -9.82 -6.95
C SER A 183 -20.46 -11.09 -7.54
N THR A 184 -19.73 -11.86 -6.73
CA THR A 184 -18.97 -13.01 -7.20
C THR A 184 -18.62 -13.94 -6.04
N TYR A 185 -17.98 -15.08 -6.39
CA TYR A 185 -17.38 -15.98 -5.41
C TYR A 185 -15.86 -15.94 -5.54
N TRP A 186 -15.19 -15.74 -4.40
CA TRP A 186 -13.74 -15.82 -4.37
C TRP A 186 -13.28 -17.16 -3.83
N PRO A 187 -12.29 -17.81 -4.50
CA PRO A 187 -11.67 -19.01 -3.96
C PRO A 187 -10.94 -18.70 -2.65
N LEU A 188 -10.98 -19.60 -1.69
CA LEU A 188 -10.23 -19.54 -0.46
C LEU A 188 -9.02 -20.45 -0.56
N ASP A 189 -7.84 -19.85 -0.72
CA ASP A 189 -6.57 -20.56 -0.64
C ASP A 189 -5.95 -20.29 0.74
N PRO A 190 -5.86 -21.31 1.61
CA PRO A 190 -5.30 -21.15 2.93
C PRO A 190 -3.78 -20.94 2.94
N LYS A 191 -3.11 -21.06 1.79
CA LYS A 191 -1.66 -20.86 1.66
C LYS A 191 -1.30 -19.50 1.09
N ALA A 192 -2.23 -18.86 0.35
CA ALA A 192 -1.98 -17.58 -0.29
C ALA A 192 -2.63 -16.43 0.48
N ARG A 193 -1.98 -15.28 0.49
CA ARG A 193 -2.58 -14.00 0.87
C ARG A 193 -2.92 -13.19 -0.39
N SER A 194 -3.87 -12.28 -0.29
CA SER A 194 -4.32 -11.52 -1.46
C SER A 194 -4.35 -10.02 -1.20
N PHE A 195 -4.01 -9.25 -2.21
CA PHE A 195 -4.14 -7.80 -2.26
C PHE A 195 -5.27 -7.45 -3.22
N VAL A 196 -6.32 -6.89 -2.69
CA VAL A 196 -7.53 -6.50 -3.43
C VAL A 196 -7.57 -4.98 -3.54
N LEU A 197 -7.60 -4.50 -4.75
CA LEU A 197 -7.70 -3.08 -5.06
C LEU A 197 -9.07 -2.79 -5.69
N VAL A 198 -9.79 -1.83 -5.13
CA VAL A 198 -10.98 -1.26 -5.76
C VAL A 198 -10.63 0.14 -6.25
N HIS A 199 -10.66 0.34 -7.56
CA HIS A 199 -10.25 1.59 -8.19
C HIS A 199 -11.23 1.98 -9.32
N PRO A 200 -11.27 3.25 -9.76
CA PRO A 200 -12.10 3.63 -10.89
C PRO A 200 -11.56 3.00 -12.18
N ASP A 201 -12.45 2.46 -12.99
CA ASP A 201 -12.12 2.03 -14.36
C ASP A 201 -11.76 3.26 -15.20
N PRO A 202 -10.62 3.27 -15.90
CA PRO A 202 -10.19 4.41 -16.70
C PRO A 202 -11.17 4.82 -17.79
N GLY A 203 -11.92 3.87 -18.35
CA GLY A 203 -12.82 4.15 -19.49
C GLY A 203 -14.16 4.77 -19.09
N ASN A 204 -14.69 4.45 -17.90
CA ASN A 204 -16.05 4.83 -17.51
C ASN A 204 -16.20 5.31 -16.06
N GLY A 205 -15.12 5.34 -15.29
CA GLY A 205 -15.10 5.76 -13.89
C GLY A 205 -15.84 4.84 -12.91
N GLN A 206 -16.36 3.68 -13.36
CA GLN A 206 -17.02 2.72 -12.49
C GLN A 206 -15.99 1.99 -11.61
N PRO A 207 -16.35 1.60 -10.39
CA PRO A 207 -15.44 0.81 -9.57
C PRO A 207 -15.10 -0.52 -10.22
N ARG A 208 -13.82 -0.82 -10.28
CA ARG A 208 -13.25 -2.07 -10.77
C ARG A 208 -12.49 -2.76 -9.65
N VAL A 209 -12.55 -4.09 -9.62
CA VAL A 209 -11.86 -4.89 -8.61
C VAL A 209 -10.69 -5.60 -9.27
N ARG A 210 -9.51 -5.44 -8.68
CA ARG A 210 -8.31 -6.22 -9.01
C ARG A 210 -7.89 -7.02 -7.80
N ASN A 211 -7.48 -8.24 -8.04
CA ASN A 211 -6.99 -9.14 -7.01
C ASN A 211 -5.70 -9.79 -7.48
N LEU A 212 -4.66 -9.70 -6.66
CA LEU A 212 -3.43 -10.42 -6.84
C LEU A 212 -3.14 -11.22 -5.57
N SER A 213 -2.78 -12.49 -5.76
CA SER A 213 -2.45 -13.38 -4.66
C SER A 213 -1.00 -13.82 -4.76
N GLU A 214 -0.38 -14.03 -3.60
CA GLU A 214 0.94 -14.63 -3.49
C GLU A 214 0.96 -15.67 -2.37
N VAL A 215 1.87 -16.62 -2.46
CA VAL A 215 2.24 -17.52 -1.37
C VAL A 215 3.46 -16.90 -0.71
N PRO A 216 3.35 -16.39 0.54
CA PRO A 216 4.43 -15.67 1.23
C PRO A 216 5.55 -16.59 1.69
#